data_303221107269536fa19938e788c2449b
#
_entry.id   303221107269536fa19938e788c2449b
#
_cell.length_a   1.000
_cell.length_b   1.000
_cell.length_c   1.000
_cell.angle_alpha   90.00
_cell.angle_beta   90.00
_cell.angle_gamma   90.00
#
_symmetry.space_group_name_H-M   'P 1'
#
loop_
_entity.id
_entity.type
_entity.pdbx_description
1 polymer ?
#
loop_
_entity_poly.entity_id
_entity_poly.type
_entity_poly.pdbx_seq_one_letter_code
_entity_poly.pdbx_strand_id
1 'polypeptide(L)'
;MNTFEQYEVWFVTGAQLLYGGDAVIAVDAHSNEMVKGLNDSGKLPVKVVYKGTVNSSKEVTATFKAANNDDKCIGVITWMHTFSPAKMWIHGLQELKKPLLHFHTQFNKEIPWETMDMDFMNLNQSAHGDREFGHIVTRMRKNRKVVVGHWQDEKAQNQIAAWMRVAAAWADAQDMLIIRFGDQMNNVAVTDGDKVSAEQVLGYHVDYYPINDVMTHYNAVSDEDVKALVAEYFKLYDHAPELEDARTEAYTKVWNSAKAEVAIRRVLKDTGAKGFTTNFNDLGDFDQIPGLASQRLMAEGYGFGAEGDWKTAALYRTTWVMSQGMPKGCSFLEDYTLNFDGEKSAILQAHMLEVCPLIAEQKPKLEVHRLSIGIDSETARLVFTSKQGEGVAATIVDLGNRFRLIVNKVECIKSKPLPKLPVASALWIPMPNLEGGAAAWILAGGTHHTSFSYDLTVEYWEDFAEMAGIEMVVIDENTTISEFKKELRMNEVYYMLNKALC
;
A
#
# COMPACT_ATOMS: atom_id res chain seq x y z
N MET A 1 -1.20 4.95 15.29
CA MET A 1 -2.02 6.13 14.91
C MET A 1 -2.92 5.76 13.76
N ASN A 2 -4.20 6.13 13.80
CA ASN A 2 -5.07 5.97 12.63
C ASN A 2 -4.70 7.06 11.61
N THR A 3 -4.01 6.71 10.53
CA THR A 3 -3.54 7.67 9.51
C THR A 3 -4.70 8.30 8.73
N PHE A 4 -5.89 7.68 8.73
CA PHE A 4 -7.03 8.17 7.94
C PHE A 4 -7.75 9.37 8.57
N GLU A 5 -7.69 9.55 9.91
CA GLU A 5 -8.39 10.63 10.61
C GLU A 5 -7.91 12.04 10.25
N GLN A 6 -6.69 12.16 9.76
CA GLN A 6 -6.14 13.43 9.33
C GLN A 6 -6.56 13.85 7.92
N TYR A 7 -7.18 12.95 7.14
CA TYR A 7 -7.47 13.14 5.74
C TYR A 7 -8.95 13.40 5.46
N GLU A 8 -9.20 14.02 4.31
CA GLU A 8 -10.52 14.27 3.73
C GLU A 8 -10.52 13.88 2.26
N VAL A 9 -11.66 13.39 1.76
CA VAL A 9 -11.93 13.26 0.32
C VAL A 9 -13.00 14.29 -0.03
N TRP A 10 -12.72 15.09 -1.06
CA TRP A 10 -13.63 16.15 -1.47
C TRP A 10 -14.67 15.63 -2.48
N PHE A 11 -15.93 15.98 -2.27
CA PHE A 11 -17.03 15.67 -3.17
C PHE A 11 -17.44 16.94 -3.90
N VAL A 12 -17.38 16.92 -5.26
CA VAL A 12 -17.67 18.06 -6.14
C VAL A 12 -18.74 17.66 -7.13
N THR A 13 -19.85 18.39 -7.15
CA THR A 13 -20.98 18.12 -8.05
C THR A 13 -21.01 19.10 -9.22
N GLY A 14 -21.12 18.58 -10.42
CA GLY A 14 -21.31 19.36 -11.63
C GLY A 14 -22.77 19.64 -11.93
N ALA A 15 -23.06 20.90 -12.31
CA ALA A 15 -24.38 21.32 -12.78
C ALA A 15 -24.24 22.41 -13.85
N GLN A 16 -25.36 22.97 -14.28
CA GLN A 16 -25.41 24.15 -15.14
C GLN A 16 -26.59 25.05 -14.79
N LEU A 17 -26.47 26.34 -15.09
CA LEU A 17 -27.49 27.35 -14.81
C LEU A 17 -28.66 27.35 -15.82
N LEU A 18 -28.56 26.60 -16.90
CA LEU A 18 -29.60 26.56 -17.96
C LEU A 18 -30.98 26.13 -17.44
N TYR A 19 -30.99 25.26 -16.39
CA TYR A 19 -32.22 24.74 -15.81
C TYR A 19 -32.78 25.61 -14.67
N GLY A 20 -32.21 26.81 -14.46
CA GLY A 20 -32.65 27.75 -13.43
C GLY A 20 -31.97 27.60 -12.08
N GLY A 21 -32.13 28.61 -11.23
CA GLY A 21 -31.53 28.65 -9.90
C GLY A 21 -32.08 27.58 -8.94
N ASP A 22 -33.37 27.27 -9.05
CA ASP A 22 -34.00 26.24 -8.19
C ASP A 22 -33.43 24.84 -8.43
N ALA A 23 -33.07 24.52 -9.67
CA ALA A 23 -32.38 23.24 -9.99
C ALA A 23 -31.00 23.17 -9.31
N VAL A 24 -30.24 24.26 -9.29
CA VAL A 24 -28.93 24.28 -8.60
C VAL A 24 -29.08 24.11 -7.09
N ILE A 25 -30.11 24.73 -6.49
CA ILE A 25 -30.43 24.55 -5.06
C ILE A 25 -30.77 23.09 -4.77
N ALA A 26 -31.58 22.45 -5.62
CA ALA A 26 -31.92 21.03 -5.47
C ALA A 26 -30.68 20.12 -5.61
N VAL A 27 -29.81 20.39 -6.59
CA VAL A 27 -28.52 19.67 -6.75
C VAL A 27 -27.66 19.76 -5.49
N ASP A 28 -27.59 20.94 -4.89
CA ASP A 28 -26.81 21.19 -3.68
C ASP A 28 -27.40 20.43 -2.47
N ALA A 29 -28.71 20.43 -2.33
CA ALA A 29 -29.41 19.68 -1.28
C ALA A 29 -29.18 18.15 -1.42
N HIS A 30 -29.37 17.61 -2.63
CA HIS A 30 -29.16 16.19 -2.92
C HIS A 30 -27.70 15.78 -2.69
N SER A 31 -26.74 16.61 -3.07
CA SER A 31 -25.31 16.35 -2.86
C SER A 31 -24.95 16.31 -1.38
N ASN A 32 -25.51 17.22 -0.57
CA ASN A 32 -25.32 17.20 0.89
C ASN A 32 -25.92 15.96 1.52
N GLU A 33 -27.10 15.51 1.08
CA GLU A 33 -27.74 14.28 1.56
C GLU A 33 -26.89 13.06 1.20
N MET A 34 -26.39 12.97 -0.03
CA MET A 34 -25.51 11.87 -0.46
C MET A 34 -24.22 11.84 0.35
N VAL A 35 -23.57 12.97 0.54
CA VAL A 35 -22.34 13.04 1.34
C VAL A 35 -22.60 12.65 2.79
N LYS A 36 -23.71 13.10 3.36
CA LYS A 36 -24.13 12.68 4.70
C LYS A 36 -24.35 11.17 4.74
N GLY A 37 -25.11 10.60 3.79
CA GLY A 37 -25.39 9.16 3.74
C GLY A 37 -24.13 8.30 3.53
N LEU A 38 -23.20 8.76 2.71
CA LEU A 38 -21.90 8.11 2.53
C LEU A 38 -21.09 8.07 3.84
N ASN A 39 -21.02 9.20 4.56
CA ASN A 39 -20.33 9.25 5.85
C ASN A 39 -21.03 8.40 6.94
N ASP A 40 -22.36 8.42 6.97
CA ASP A 40 -23.15 7.68 7.96
C ASP A 40 -23.17 6.16 7.69
N SER A 41 -22.73 5.72 6.52
CA SER A 41 -22.68 4.28 6.15
C SER A 41 -21.75 3.45 7.03
N GLY A 42 -20.77 4.07 7.70
CA GLY A 42 -19.72 3.40 8.46
C GLY A 42 -18.75 2.55 7.63
N LYS A 43 -18.83 2.63 6.29
CA LYS A 43 -17.97 1.87 5.36
C LYS A 43 -16.71 2.63 4.95
N LEU A 44 -16.79 3.96 4.91
CA LEU A 44 -15.70 4.78 4.38
C LEU A 44 -14.63 5.04 5.44
N PRO A 45 -13.34 4.79 5.15
CA PRO A 45 -12.26 5.00 6.09
C PRO A 45 -11.88 6.47 6.27
N VAL A 46 -12.23 7.32 5.28
CA VAL A 46 -11.89 8.74 5.25
C VAL A 46 -13.17 9.55 5.12
N LYS A 47 -13.23 10.70 5.79
CA LYS A 47 -14.38 11.60 5.75
C LYS A 47 -14.55 12.20 4.35
N VAL A 48 -15.77 12.14 3.83
CA VAL A 48 -16.17 12.86 2.61
C VAL A 48 -16.65 14.25 2.99
N VAL A 49 -16.13 15.28 2.29
CA VAL A 49 -16.50 16.68 2.51
C VAL A 49 -17.07 17.28 1.23
N TYR A 50 -18.30 17.75 1.29
CA TYR A 50 -18.91 18.44 0.15
C TYR A 50 -18.27 19.82 -0.08
N LYS A 51 -17.83 20.08 -1.30
CA LYS A 51 -17.16 21.35 -1.69
C LYS A 51 -17.96 22.21 -2.62
N GLY A 52 -19.22 21.85 -2.82
CA GLY A 52 -20.20 22.66 -3.56
C GLY A 52 -20.48 22.16 -4.97
N THR A 53 -21.50 22.76 -5.54
CA THR A 53 -21.91 22.61 -6.93
C THR A 53 -21.16 23.60 -7.81
N VAL A 54 -20.50 23.11 -8.87
CA VAL A 54 -19.75 23.94 -9.83
C VAL A 54 -20.52 24.09 -11.14
N ASN A 55 -20.61 25.34 -11.63
CA ASN A 55 -21.39 25.70 -12.80
C ASN A 55 -20.59 26.47 -13.88
N SER A 56 -19.30 26.67 -13.63
CA SER A 56 -18.41 27.40 -14.54
C SER A 56 -16.99 26.89 -14.51
N SER A 57 -16.24 27.13 -15.59
CA SER A 57 -14.81 26.79 -15.66
C SER A 57 -13.98 27.45 -14.56
N LYS A 58 -14.36 28.66 -14.15
CA LYS A 58 -13.68 29.39 -13.07
C LYS A 58 -13.87 28.70 -11.73
N GLU A 59 -15.07 28.24 -11.40
CA GLU A 59 -15.39 27.53 -10.17
C GLU A 59 -14.68 26.17 -10.11
N VAL A 60 -14.76 25.38 -11.19
CA VAL A 60 -14.04 24.09 -11.28
C VAL A 60 -12.54 24.28 -11.03
N THR A 61 -11.94 25.26 -11.73
CA THR A 61 -10.50 25.54 -11.61
C THR A 61 -10.13 25.99 -10.21
N ALA A 62 -10.93 26.86 -9.59
CA ALA A 62 -10.69 27.34 -8.24
C ALA A 62 -10.79 26.19 -7.20
N THR A 63 -11.82 25.34 -7.33
CA THR A 63 -12.01 24.19 -6.44
C THR A 63 -10.86 23.19 -6.54
N PHE A 64 -10.39 22.86 -7.74
CA PHE A 64 -9.32 21.90 -7.93
C PHE A 64 -7.95 22.46 -7.53
N LYS A 65 -7.69 23.74 -7.71
CA LYS A 65 -6.51 24.41 -7.14
C LYS A 65 -6.54 24.40 -5.61
N ALA A 66 -7.70 24.65 -5.01
CA ALA A 66 -7.86 24.55 -3.57
C ALA A 66 -7.60 23.13 -3.07
N ALA A 67 -8.11 22.10 -3.78
CA ALA A 67 -7.84 20.70 -3.45
C ALA A 67 -6.33 20.36 -3.48
N ASN A 68 -5.61 20.85 -4.48
CA ASN A 68 -4.16 20.65 -4.55
C ASN A 68 -3.39 21.24 -3.37
N ASN A 69 -3.85 22.40 -2.87
CA ASN A 69 -3.19 23.16 -1.81
C ASN A 69 -3.65 22.78 -0.38
N ASP A 70 -4.60 21.86 -0.27
CA ASP A 70 -5.08 21.38 1.03
C ASP A 70 -4.43 20.02 1.35
N ASP A 71 -3.57 19.99 2.36
CA ASP A 71 -2.85 18.79 2.78
C ASP A 71 -3.79 17.69 3.33
N LYS A 72 -4.99 18.06 3.78
CA LYS A 72 -6.00 17.10 4.21
C LYS A 72 -6.71 16.43 3.04
N CYS A 73 -6.81 17.11 1.90
CA CYS A 73 -7.45 16.58 0.71
C CYS A 73 -6.56 15.54 0.04
N ILE A 74 -6.94 14.27 0.12
CA ILE A 74 -6.20 13.17 -0.53
C ILE A 74 -6.77 12.75 -1.88
N GLY A 75 -7.94 13.25 -2.26
CA GLY A 75 -8.56 12.94 -3.53
C GLY A 75 -9.89 13.63 -3.73
N VAL A 76 -10.38 13.62 -4.96
CA VAL A 76 -11.64 14.27 -5.34
C VAL A 76 -12.58 13.26 -5.97
N ILE A 77 -13.82 13.21 -5.46
CA ILE A 77 -14.95 12.49 -6.07
C ILE A 77 -15.75 13.51 -6.87
N THR A 78 -16.01 13.22 -8.15
CA THR A 78 -16.86 14.03 -9.01
C THR A 78 -18.13 13.28 -9.38
N TRP A 79 -19.24 14.00 -9.41
CA TRP A 79 -20.56 13.52 -9.83
C TRP A 79 -21.28 14.57 -10.64
N MET A 80 -21.91 14.17 -11.76
CA MET A 80 -22.69 15.04 -12.62
C MET A 80 -24.18 14.77 -12.38
N HIS A 81 -24.83 15.56 -11.51
CA HIS A 81 -26.24 15.33 -11.16
C HIS A 81 -27.17 15.74 -12.29
N THR A 82 -26.95 16.95 -12.86
CA THR A 82 -27.57 17.39 -14.10
C THR A 82 -26.59 17.27 -15.26
N PHE A 83 -26.99 17.64 -16.46
CA PHE A 83 -26.01 17.86 -17.53
C PHE A 83 -25.05 18.98 -17.13
N SER A 84 -23.79 18.64 -17.04
CA SER A 84 -22.72 19.59 -16.77
C SER A 84 -21.79 19.64 -17.98
N PRO A 85 -21.73 20.77 -18.71
CA PRO A 85 -20.98 20.87 -19.97
C PRO A 85 -19.49 20.57 -19.76
N ALA A 86 -18.97 19.51 -20.40
CA ALA A 86 -17.64 19.01 -20.14
C ALA A 86 -16.50 20.00 -20.42
N LYS A 87 -16.69 20.94 -21.35
CA LYS A 87 -15.69 21.97 -21.64
C LYS A 87 -15.35 22.84 -20.42
N MET A 88 -16.27 23.03 -19.49
CA MET A 88 -15.98 23.81 -18.28
C MET A 88 -15.02 23.12 -17.32
N TRP A 89 -14.84 21.80 -17.45
CA TRP A 89 -13.96 21.00 -16.60
C TRP A 89 -12.50 21.00 -17.08
N ILE A 90 -12.21 21.35 -18.34
CA ILE A 90 -10.88 21.17 -18.95
C ILE A 90 -9.79 21.85 -18.13
N HIS A 91 -9.91 23.14 -17.84
CA HIS A 91 -8.85 23.86 -17.12
C HIS A 91 -8.65 23.33 -15.69
N GLY A 92 -9.74 23.02 -14.99
CA GLY A 92 -9.65 22.45 -13.66
C GLY A 92 -8.99 21.06 -13.67
N LEU A 93 -9.35 20.20 -14.62
CA LEU A 93 -8.74 18.88 -14.78
C LEU A 93 -7.25 18.95 -15.13
N GLN A 94 -6.81 19.97 -15.89
CA GLN A 94 -5.39 20.21 -16.16
C GLN A 94 -4.61 20.55 -14.88
N GLU A 95 -5.23 21.32 -14.00
CA GLU A 95 -4.61 21.72 -12.72
C GLU A 95 -4.64 20.63 -11.66
N LEU A 96 -5.63 19.73 -11.67
CA LEU A 96 -5.82 18.74 -10.62
C LEU A 96 -4.64 17.76 -10.54
N LYS A 97 -3.97 17.73 -9.39
CA LYS A 97 -2.87 16.81 -9.06
C LYS A 97 -3.29 15.69 -8.09
N LYS A 98 -4.43 15.85 -7.42
CA LYS A 98 -4.96 14.84 -6.50
C LYS A 98 -5.62 13.70 -7.27
N PRO A 99 -5.63 12.46 -6.73
CA PRO A 99 -6.41 11.35 -7.27
C PRO A 99 -7.86 11.72 -7.57
N LEU A 100 -8.38 11.23 -8.69
CA LEU A 100 -9.74 11.48 -9.15
C LEU A 100 -10.57 10.20 -9.13
N LEU A 101 -11.76 10.27 -8.54
CA LEU A 101 -12.80 9.26 -8.67
C LEU A 101 -14.01 9.88 -9.37
N HIS A 102 -14.43 9.27 -10.46
CA HIS A 102 -15.67 9.59 -11.17
C HIS A 102 -16.77 8.67 -10.64
N PHE A 103 -17.69 9.21 -9.85
CA PHE A 103 -18.81 8.47 -9.30
C PHE A 103 -20.03 8.58 -10.19
N HIS A 104 -20.28 7.53 -10.97
CA HIS A 104 -21.44 7.45 -11.85
C HIS A 104 -22.63 6.85 -11.09
N THR A 105 -23.43 7.74 -10.54
CA THR A 105 -24.58 7.39 -9.69
C THR A 105 -25.78 8.30 -10.01
N GLN A 106 -26.92 8.00 -9.42
CA GLN A 106 -28.14 8.78 -9.47
C GLN A 106 -28.61 9.06 -8.06
N PHE A 107 -29.20 10.23 -7.81
CA PHE A 107 -29.74 10.57 -6.48
C PHE A 107 -30.89 9.63 -6.09
N ASN A 108 -31.89 9.51 -6.98
CA ASN A 108 -33.02 8.58 -6.81
C ASN A 108 -32.61 7.16 -7.20
N LYS A 109 -33.10 6.18 -6.44
CA LYS A 109 -32.79 4.76 -6.69
C LYS A 109 -33.62 4.21 -7.85
N GLU A 110 -34.86 4.66 -8.01
CA GLU A 110 -35.79 4.19 -9.02
C GLU A 110 -36.33 5.35 -9.85
N ILE A 111 -36.69 5.10 -11.09
CA ILE A 111 -37.39 6.07 -11.94
C ILE A 111 -38.85 6.13 -11.45
N PRO A 112 -39.38 7.33 -11.13
CA PRO A 112 -40.77 7.48 -10.70
C PRO A 112 -41.72 7.42 -11.92
N TRP A 113 -41.93 6.23 -12.46
CA TRP A 113 -42.61 5.97 -13.72
C TRP A 113 -43.95 6.67 -13.91
N GLU A 114 -44.71 6.83 -12.83
CA GLU A 114 -46.05 7.44 -12.91
C GLU A 114 -46.04 8.96 -12.84
N THR A 115 -44.99 9.55 -12.27
CA THR A 115 -44.92 10.99 -11.96
C THR A 115 -43.77 11.73 -12.63
N MET A 116 -42.92 11.01 -13.35
CA MET A 116 -41.77 11.59 -14.04
C MET A 116 -42.22 12.60 -15.09
N ASP A 117 -41.75 13.82 -14.95
CA ASP A 117 -41.96 14.92 -15.88
C ASP A 117 -40.64 15.46 -16.46
N MET A 118 -40.70 16.51 -17.23
CA MET A 118 -39.54 17.14 -17.84
C MET A 118 -38.61 17.77 -16.80
N ASP A 119 -39.14 18.33 -15.72
CA ASP A 119 -38.34 18.95 -14.67
C ASP A 119 -37.59 17.92 -13.90
N PHE A 120 -38.20 16.76 -13.57
CA PHE A 120 -37.49 15.61 -13.00
C PHE A 120 -36.39 15.12 -13.92
N MET A 121 -36.66 14.97 -15.22
CA MET A 121 -35.67 14.51 -16.20
C MET A 121 -34.49 15.49 -16.32
N ASN A 122 -34.74 16.79 -16.32
CA ASN A 122 -33.71 17.83 -16.40
C ASN A 122 -32.83 17.87 -15.13
N LEU A 123 -33.41 17.65 -13.97
CA LEU A 123 -32.68 17.59 -12.70
C LEU A 123 -31.80 16.32 -12.60
N ASN A 124 -32.33 15.19 -13.05
CA ASN A 124 -31.73 13.86 -12.81
C ASN A 124 -31.09 13.30 -14.08
N GLN A 125 -30.04 13.97 -14.59
CA GLN A 125 -29.34 13.62 -15.82
C GLN A 125 -27.95 13.03 -15.63
N SER A 126 -27.69 12.29 -14.56
CA SER A 126 -26.36 11.72 -14.31
C SER A 126 -25.88 10.82 -15.46
N ALA A 127 -26.77 10.01 -16.06
CA ALA A 127 -26.42 9.17 -17.20
C ALA A 127 -25.91 10.01 -18.41
N HIS A 128 -26.45 11.18 -18.64
CA HIS A 128 -26.03 12.10 -19.70
C HIS A 128 -24.78 12.90 -19.28
N GLY A 129 -24.83 13.56 -18.12
CA GLY A 129 -23.76 14.43 -17.63
C GLY A 129 -22.44 13.69 -17.41
N ASP A 130 -22.49 12.51 -16.79
CA ASP A 130 -21.30 11.70 -16.54
C ASP A 130 -20.69 11.13 -17.84
N ARG A 131 -21.49 10.87 -18.90
CA ARG A 131 -20.95 10.47 -20.20
C ARG A 131 -20.16 11.59 -20.87
N GLU A 132 -20.66 12.79 -20.81
CA GLU A 132 -19.98 13.99 -21.32
C GLU A 132 -18.70 14.29 -20.52
N PHE A 133 -18.77 14.26 -19.19
CA PHE A 133 -17.60 14.40 -18.31
C PHE A 133 -16.58 13.27 -18.56
N GLY A 134 -17.02 12.03 -18.60
CA GLY A 134 -16.16 10.87 -18.86
C GLY A 134 -15.44 10.96 -20.20
N HIS A 135 -16.12 11.48 -21.26
CA HIS A 135 -15.51 11.72 -22.57
C HIS A 135 -14.31 12.68 -22.46
N ILE A 136 -14.48 13.83 -21.80
CA ILE A 136 -13.40 14.82 -21.73
C ILE A 136 -12.22 14.32 -20.88
N VAL A 137 -12.49 13.64 -19.76
CA VAL A 137 -11.43 13.07 -18.92
C VAL A 137 -10.61 12.03 -19.70
N THR A 138 -11.28 11.16 -20.48
CA THR A 138 -10.62 10.18 -21.36
C THR A 138 -9.81 10.86 -22.47
N ARG A 139 -10.39 11.90 -23.14
CA ARG A 139 -9.70 12.66 -24.18
C ARG A 139 -8.43 13.35 -23.66
N MET A 140 -8.45 13.79 -22.39
CA MET A 140 -7.30 14.40 -21.71
C MET A 140 -6.30 13.36 -21.18
N ARG A 141 -6.56 12.06 -21.32
CA ARG A 141 -5.76 10.97 -20.76
C ARG A 141 -5.51 11.12 -19.25
N LYS A 142 -6.51 11.64 -18.53
CA LYS A 142 -6.43 11.80 -17.08
C LYS A 142 -6.82 10.50 -16.40
N ASN A 143 -5.91 9.99 -15.58
CA ASN A 143 -6.13 8.78 -14.77
C ASN A 143 -7.25 9.00 -13.75
N ARG A 144 -8.10 8.01 -13.58
CA ARG A 144 -9.19 8.04 -12.62
C ARG A 144 -9.78 6.67 -12.35
N LYS A 145 -10.31 6.48 -11.16
CA LYS A 145 -11.26 5.38 -10.90
C LYS A 145 -12.65 5.78 -11.34
N VAL A 146 -13.38 4.84 -11.94
CA VAL A 146 -14.81 4.98 -12.23
C VAL A 146 -15.57 3.98 -11.36
N VAL A 147 -16.48 4.49 -10.53
CA VAL A 147 -17.39 3.67 -9.73
C VAL A 147 -18.81 3.87 -10.24
N VAL A 148 -19.50 2.77 -10.54
CA VAL A 148 -20.88 2.78 -11.04
C VAL A 148 -21.77 2.05 -10.04
N GLY A 149 -22.83 2.72 -9.58
CA GLY A 149 -23.81 2.14 -8.65
C GLY A 149 -24.55 3.22 -7.88
N HIS A 150 -25.64 2.82 -7.23
CA HIS A 150 -26.38 3.75 -6.37
C HIS A 150 -25.55 4.08 -5.13
N TRP A 151 -25.57 5.33 -4.70
CA TRP A 151 -24.73 5.81 -3.57
C TRP A 151 -25.02 5.12 -2.22
N GLN A 152 -26.19 4.51 -2.06
CA GLN A 152 -26.55 3.70 -0.89
C GLN A 152 -26.17 2.21 -1.03
N ASP A 153 -25.73 1.77 -2.21
CA ASP A 153 -25.40 0.36 -2.44
C ASP A 153 -24.03 0.03 -1.83
N GLU A 154 -24.00 -1.05 -1.06
CA GLU A 154 -22.79 -1.51 -0.38
C GLU A 154 -21.62 -1.77 -1.35
N LYS A 155 -21.91 -2.30 -2.53
CA LYS A 155 -20.87 -2.54 -3.55
C LYS A 155 -20.17 -1.25 -3.98
N ALA A 156 -20.93 -0.20 -4.28
CA ALA A 156 -20.39 1.10 -4.66
C ALA A 156 -19.59 1.73 -3.49
N GLN A 157 -20.13 1.66 -2.28
CA GLN A 157 -19.46 2.17 -1.07
C GLN A 157 -18.15 1.44 -0.79
N ASN A 158 -18.10 0.10 -0.97
CA ASN A 158 -16.88 -0.68 -0.79
C ASN A 158 -15.81 -0.33 -1.83
N GLN A 159 -16.18 -0.09 -3.09
CA GLN A 159 -15.23 0.36 -4.12
C GLN A 159 -14.69 1.77 -3.84
N ILE A 160 -15.54 2.68 -3.35
CA ILE A 160 -15.11 4.01 -2.89
C ILE A 160 -14.17 3.89 -1.70
N ALA A 161 -14.50 3.03 -0.73
CA ALA A 161 -13.67 2.79 0.46
C ALA A 161 -12.29 2.21 0.10
N ALA A 162 -12.22 1.26 -0.84
CA ALA A 162 -10.96 0.73 -1.36
C ALA A 162 -10.10 1.84 -1.99
N TRP A 163 -10.69 2.63 -2.88
CA TRP A 163 -10.00 3.76 -3.50
C TRP A 163 -9.52 4.81 -2.47
N MET A 164 -10.30 5.10 -1.43
CA MET A 164 -9.90 6.03 -0.36
C MET A 164 -8.67 5.54 0.39
N ARG A 165 -8.56 4.23 0.67
CA ARG A 165 -7.38 3.63 1.30
C ARG A 165 -6.15 3.76 0.41
N VAL A 166 -6.31 3.56 -0.89
CA VAL A 166 -5.22 3.76 -1.86
C VAL A 166 -4.84 5.23 -1.95
N ALA A 167 -5.81 6.15 -2.00
CA ALA A 167 -5.55 7.58 -2.00
C ALA A 167 -4.80 8.06 -0.73
N ALA A 168 -5.11 7.47 0.43
CA ALA A 168 -4.38 7.73 1.67
C ALA A 168 -2.94 7.19 1.61
N ALA A 169 -2.73 6.00 1.07
CA ALA A 169 -1.40 5.45 0.86
C ALA A 169 -0.60 6.25 -0.18
N TRP A 170 -1.26 6.73 -1.23
CA TRP A 170 -0.66 7.63 -2.20
C TRP A 170 -0.24 8.97 -1.58
N ALA A 171 -1.07 9.56 -0.72
CA ALA A 171 -0.72 10.78 0.01
C ALA A 171 0.44 10.54 1.00
N ASP A 172 0.46 9.39 1.70
CA ASP A 172 1.57 8.99 2.58
C ASP A 172 2.88 8.80 1.78
N ALA A 173 2.79 8.28 0.55
CA ALA A 173 3.93 8.08 -0.35
C ALA A 173 4.58 9.40 -0.80
N GLN A 174 3.80 10.47 -1.02
CA GLN A 174 4.32 11.77 -1.45
C GLN A 174 5.16 12.48 -0.38
N ASP A 175 5.16 11.99 0.86
CA ASP A 175 5.95 12.47 1.99
C ASP A 175 6.67 11.30 2.68
N MET A 176 7.10 10.31 1.91
CA MET A 176 7.72 9.10 2.44
C MET A 176 9.24 9.19 2.35
N LEU A 177 9.89 9.32 3.49
CA LEU A 177 11.33 9.12 3.61
C LEU A 177 11.62 7.66 3.96
N ILE A 178 12.46 7.01 3.14
CA ILE A 178 13.05 5.69 3.41
C ILE A 178 14.54 5.86 3.67
N ILE A 179 14.99 5.41 4.82
CA ILE A 179 16.40 5.45 5.20
C ILE A 179 17.08 4.12 4.87
N ARG A 180 18.20 4.17 4.15
CA ARG A 180 19.08 3.02 3.97
C ARG A 180 20.23 3.09 4.97
N PHE A 181 20.20 2.22 5.96
CA PHE A 181 21.35 2.03 6.86
C PHE A 181 22.42 1.19 6.16
N GLY A 182 23.55 1.80 5.89
CA GLY A 182 24.53 1.29 4.94
C GLY A 182 24.08 1.56 3.49
N ASP A 183 24.49 0.77 2.56
CA ASP A 183 24.06 0.83 1.16
C ASP A 183 23.28 -0.45 0.80
N GLN A 184 22.98 -0.68 -0.47
CA GLN A 184 22.49 -1.99 -0.89
C GLN A 184 23.57 -3.06 -0.72
N MET A 185 23.12 -4.30 -0.60
CA MET A 185 24.03 -5.43 -0.55
C MET A 185 24.77 -5.57 -1.88
N ASN A 186 26.11 -5.72 -1.82
CA ASN A 186 26.94 -5.81 -3.02
C ASN A 186 26.47 -6.92 -3.96
N ASN A 187 26.36 -6.60 -5.25
CA ASN A 187 26.01 -7.53 -6.33
C ASN A 187 24.57 -8.08 -6.31
N VAL A 188 23.68 -7.54 -5.46
CA VAL A 188 22.26 -7.89 -5.45
C VAL A 188 21.50 -6.86 -6.31
N ALA A 189 21.28 -7.18 -7.57
CA ALA A 189 20.73 -6.23 -8.55
C ALA A 189 19.27 -5.80 -8.23
N VAL A 190 18.47 -6.67 -7.67
CA VAL A 190 17.03 -6.40 -7.42
C VAL A 190 16.79 -5.43 -6.27
N THR A 191 17.77 -5.21 -5.40
CA THR A 191 17.66 -4.25 -4.29
C THR A 191 18.07 -2.82 -4.68
N ASP A 192 18.72 -2.67 -5.82
CA ASP A 192 19.09 -1.37 -6.39
C ASP A 192 17.98 -0.78 -7.27
N GLY A 193 18.14 0.45 -7.73
CA GLY A 193 17.20 1.14 -8.61
C GLY A 193 17.41 2.65 -8.65
N ASP A 194 16.72 3.31 -9.58
CA ASP A 194 16.77 4.77 -9.76
C ASP A 194 15.90 5.49 -8.73
N LYS A 195 16.56 5.98 -7.67
CA LYS A 195 15.92 6.72 -6.58
C LYS A 195 15.36 8.08 -7.01
N VAL A 196 15.97 8.72 -8.00
CA VAL A 196 15.48 10.00 -8.54
C VAL A 196 14.18 9.78 -9.31
N SER A 197 14.13 8.77 -10.18
CA SER A 197 12.88 8.39 -10.85
C SER A 197 11.81 7.94 -9.88
N ALA A 198 12.16 7.24 -8.79
CA ALA A 198 11.22 6.83 -7.76
C ALA A 198 10.57 8.03 -7.05
N GLU A 199 11.34 9.06 -6.72
CA GLU A 199 10.81 10.28 -6.12
C GLU A 199 9.89 11.02 -7.08
N GLN A 200 10.26 11.12 -8.37
CA GLN A 200 9.42 11.77 -9.37
C GLN A 200 8.10 11.05 -9.65
N VAL A 201 8.10 9.73 -9.67
CA VAL A 201 6.97 8.90 -10.12
C VAL A 201 6.13 8.41 -8.94
N LEU A 202 6.77 8.01 -7.85
CA LEU A 202 6.13 7.36 -6.71
C LEU A 202 6.09 8.26 -5.46
N GLY A 203 6.88 9.34 -5.43
CA GLY A 203 7.03 10.20 -4.26
C GLY A 203 7.98 9.65 -3.19
N TYR A 204 8.66 8.54 -3.45
CA TYR A 204 9.56 7.90 -2.49
C TYR A 204 10.89 8.67 -2.40
N HIS A 205 11.11 9.37 -1.31
CA HIS A 205 12.40 9.97 -0.99
C HIS A 205 13.29 8.92 -0.30
N VAL A 206 14.47 8.65 -0.85
CA VAL A 206 15.34 7.56 -0.39
C VAL A 206 16.73 8.11 -0.08
N ASP A 207 17.08 8.13 1.20
CA ASP A 207 18.35 8.63 1.69
C ASP A 207 19.28 7.52 2.20
N TYR A 208 20.56 7.76 2.05
CA TYR A 208 21.62 6.96 2.67
C TYR A 208 21.94 7.52 4.05
N TYR A 209 22.01 6.64 5.03
CA TYR A 209 22.50 6.92 6.39
C TYR A 209 23.61 5.96 6.76
N PRO A 210 24.78 6.43 7.20
CA PRO A 210 25.82 5.55 7.72
C PRO A 210 25.31 4.75 8.90
N ILE A 211 25.73 3.50 9.03
CA ILE A 211 25.35 2.68 10.19
C ILE A 211 25.81 3.33 11.51
N ASN A 212 26.86 4.16 11.47
CA ASN A 212 27.36 4.91 12.62
C ASN A 212 26.33 5.88 13.21
N ASP A 213 25.34 6.34 12.44
CA ASP A 213 24.25 7.17 12.97
C ASP A 213 23.37 6.34 13.91
N VAL A 214 23.08 5.09 13.54
CA VAL A 214 22.40 4.15 14.45
C VAL A 214 23.26 3.81 15.65
N MET A 215 24.58 3.61 15.47
CA MET A 215 25.50 3.29 16.55
C MET A 215 25.62 4.42 17.56
N THR A 216 25.54 5.68 17.13
CA THR A 216 25.50 6.84 18.03
C THR A 216 24.29 6.75 18.95
N HIS A 217 23.11 6.49 18.40
CA HIS A 217 21.91 6.28 19.21
C HIS A 217 21.99 5.02 20.07
N TYR A 218 22.50 3.91 19.52
CA TYR A 218 22.65 2.64 20.23
C TYR A 218 23.50 2.80 21.50
N ASN A 219 24.63 3.50 21.41
CA ASN A 219 25.51 3.76 22.53
C ASN A 219 24.92 4.72 23.57
N ALA A 220 23.94 5.53 23.18
CA ALA A 220 23.23 6.47 24.04
C ALA A 220 21.90 5.95 24.62
N VAL A 221 21.53 4.69 24.33
CA VAL A 221 20.31 4.08 24.92
C VAL A 221 20.54 3.82 26.41
N SER A 222 19.61 4.27 27.25
CA SER A 222 19.64 4.01 28.68
C SER A 222 19.21 2.57 29.03
N ASP A 223 19.72 2.03 30.13
CA ASP A 223 19.29 0.72 30.62
C ASP A 223 17.80 0.71 31.00
N GLU A 224 17.24 1.85 31.43
CA GLU A 224 15.83 1.99 31.75
C GLU A 224 14.95 1.79 30.50
N ASP A 225 15.33 2.39 29.36
CA ASP A 225 14.59 2.25 28.10
C ASP A 225 14.64 0.81 27.61
N VAL A 226 15.81 0.18 27.66
CA VAL A 226 15.97 -1.23 27.27
C VAL A 226 15.14 -2.14 28.18
N LYS A 227 15.21 -1.96 29.49
CA LYS A 227 14.45 -2.75 30.46
C LYS A 227 12.93 -2.62 30.25
N ALA A 228 12.45 -1.43 29.96
CA ALA A 228 11.04 -1.20 29.68
C ALA A 228 10.60 -1.98 28.42
N LEU A 229 11.40 -1.94 27.36
CA LEU A 229 11.08 -2.64 26.12
C LEU A 229 11.20 -4.17 26.24
N VAL A 230 12.18 -4.68 26.98
CA VAL A 230 12.30 -6.12 27.29
C VAL A 230 11.07 -6.60 28.06
N ALA A 231 10.59 -5.83 29.04
CA ALA A 231 9.38 -6.17 29.78
C ALA A 231 8.14 -6.17 28.87
N GLU A 232 8.08 -5.29 27.89
CA GLU A 232 7.04 -5.31 26.86
C GLU A 232 7.11 -6.58 26.00
N TYR A 233 8.30 -7.00 25.57
CA TYR A 233 8.49 -8.26 24.81
C TYR A 233 7.93 -9.46 25.57
N PHE A 234 8.29 -9.62 26.85
CA PHE A 234 7.81 -10.73 27.68
C PHE A 234 6.31 -10.71 27.92
N LYS A 235 5.70 -9.53 27.90
CA LYS A 235 4.23 -9.40 27.96
C LYS A 235 3.56 -9.80 26.64
N LEU A 236 4.14 -9.41 25.52
CA LEU A 236 3.54 -9.57 24.20
C LEU A 236 3.75 -10.96 23.60
N TYR A 237 4.87 -11.61 23.87
CA TYR A 237 5.28 -12.84 23.22
C TYR A 237 5.40 -13.99 24.20
N ASP A 238 5.13 -15.21 23.72
CA ASP A 238 5.44 -16.42 24.48
C ASP A 238 6.97 -16.61 24.47
N HIS A 239 7.55 -17.07 25.58
CA HIS A 239 8.97 -17.26 25.70
C HIS A 239 9.32 -18.28 26.77
N ALA A 240 10.52 -18.86 26.71
CA ALA A 240 11.02 -19.76 27.74
C ALA A 240 11.48 -18.96 28.97
N PRO A 241 11.29 -19.50 30.21
CA PRO A 241 11.68 -18.78 31.44
C PRO A 241 13.15 -18.38 31.52
N GLU A 242 14.04 -19.09 30.82
CA GLU A 242 15.47 -18.77 30.75
C GLU A 242 15.76 -17.41 30.12
N LEU A 243 14.86 -16.89 29.25
CA LEU A 243 15.00 -15.60 28.66
C LEU A 243 14.75 -14.45 29.67
N GLU A 244 14.20 -14.72 30.85
CA GLU A 244 14.02 -13.74 31.93
C GLU A 244 15.22 -13.71 32.91
N ASP A 245 16.12 -14.70 32.85
CA ASP A 245 17.29 -14.76 33.73
C ASP A 245 18.44 -13.90 33.17
N ALA A 246 18.67 -12.73 33.77
CA ALA A 246 19.69 -11.79 33.38
C ALA A 246 21.14 -12.33 33.41
N ARG A 247 21.35 -13.53 33.95
CA ARG A 247 22.65 -14.17 33.96
C ARG A 247 22.93 -15.00 32.71
N THR A 248 21.94 -15.21 31.87
CA THR A 248 22.05 -16.04 30.65
C THR A 248 22.52 -15.21 29.44
N GLU A 249 23.20 -15.88 28.52
CA GLU A 249 23.54 -15.30 27.22
C GLU A 249 22.28 -14.99 26.44
N ALA A 250 21.26 -15.84 26.49
CA ALA A 250 20.00 -15.65 25.78
C ALA A 250 19.27 -14.35 26.21
N TYR A 251 19.23 -14.07 27.54
CA TYR A 251 18.73 -12.75 28.01
C TYR A 251 19.54 -11.59 27.43
N THR A 252 20.88 -11.73 27.41
CA THR A 252 21.74 -10.65 26.85
C THR A 252 21.41 -10.40 25.39
N LYS A 253 21.11 -11.43 24.60
CA LYS A 253 20.69 -11.25 23.19
C LYS A 253 19.34 -10.56 23.06
N VAL A 254 18.38 -10.87 23.92
CA VAL A 254 17.08 -10.16 23.99
C VAL A 254 17.30 -8.68 24.36
N TRP A 255 18.16 -8.43 25.35
CA TRP A 255 18.52 -7.07 25.78
C TRP A 255 19.14 -6.26 24.66
N ASN A 256 20.13 -6.80 23.95
CA ASN A 256 20.81 -6.11 22.87
C ASN A 256 19.90 -5.89 21.65
N SER A 257 18.96 -6.81 21.38
CA SER A 257 17.91 -6.61 20.38
C SER A 257 16.96 -5.46 20.74
N ALA A 258 16.57 -5.36 22.01
CA ALA A 258 15.75 -4.24 22.49
C ALA A 258 16.51 -2.90 22.39
N LYS A 259 17.80 -2.92 22.74
CA LYS A 259 18.66 -1.73 22.58
C LYS A 259 18.76 -1.29 21.12
N ALA A 260 18.88 -2.25 20.18
CA ALA A 260 18.88 -1.98 18.73
C ALA A 260 17.54 -1.41 18.26
N GLU A 261 16.40 -1.96 18.73
CA GLU A 261 15.07 -1.42 18.39
C GLU A 261 14.92 0.04 18.87
N VAL A 262 15.32 0.34 20.11
CA VAL A 262 15.27 1.73 20.63
C VAL A 262 16.12 2.66 19.77
N ALA A 263 17.34 2.24 19.40
CA ALA A 263 18.24 3.06 18.58
C ALA A 263 17.66 3.34 17.19
N ILE A 264 17.24 2.30 16.46
CA ILE A 264 16.63 2.43 15.14
C ILE A 264 15.39 3.33 15.23
N ARG A 265 14.51 3.08 16.20
CA ARG A 265 13.30 3.87 16.43
C ARG A 265 13.58 5.34 16.65
N ARG A 266 14.66 5.68 17.37
CA ARG A 266 15.07 7.07 17.58
C ARG A 266 15.47 7.73 16.27
N VAL A 267 16.32 7.08 15.48
CA VAL A 267 16.69 7.61 14.15
C VAL A 267 15.46 7.83 13.28
N LEU A 268 14.54 6.87 13.20
CA LEU A 268 13.31 6.99 12.41
C LEU A 268 12.43 8.16 12.88
N LYS A 269 12.32 8.37 14.20
CA LYS A 269 11.55 9.49 14.77
C LYS A 269 12.22 10.85 14.54
N ASP A 270 13.52 10.94 14.74
CA ASP A 270 14.29 12.20 14.62
C ASP A 270 14.33 12.68 13.17
N THR A 271 14.32 11.77 12.21
CA THR A 271 14.32 12.08 10.77
C THR A 271 12.93 12.17 10.15
N GLY A 272 11.90 11.69 10.84
CA GLY A 272 10.54 11.54 10.29
C GLY A 272 10.41 10.41 9.27
N ALA A 273 11.39 9.51 9.19
CA ALA A 273 11.37 8.40 8.23
C ALA A 273 10.20 7.44 8.47
N LYS A 274 9.59 6.99 7.38
CA LYS A 274 8.45 6.06 7.41
C LYS A 274 8.87 4.61 7.12
N GLY A 275 10.14 4.40 6.78
CA GLY A 275 10.71 3.08 6.57
C GLY A 275 12.22 3.08 6.54
N PHE A 276 12.80 1.89 6.56
CA PHE A 276 14.25 1.68 6.59
C PHE A 276 14.65 0.37 5.95
N THR A 277 15.94 0.26 5.63
CA THR A 277 16.56 -0.98 5.20
C THR A 277 17.76 -1.30 6.06
N THR A 278 18.14 -2.57 6.11
CA THR A 278 19.39 -3.05 6.69
C THR A 278 20.25 -3.73 5.63
N ASN A 279 21.55 -3.87 5.90
CA ASN A 279 22.49 -4.49 4.97
C ASN A 279 23.42 -5.43 5.72
N PHE A 280 23.53 -6.69 5.31
CA PHE A 280 24.41 -7.68 5.93
C PHE A 280 25.91 -7.36 5.81
N ASN A 281 26.30 -6.50 4.87
CA ASN A 281 27.69 -6.09 4.70
C ASN A 281 28.11 -4.94 5.65
N ASP A 282 27.14 -4.25 6.27
CA ASP A 282 27.40 -3.12 7.16
C ASP A 282 26.40 -3.11 8.32
N LEU A 283 26.78 -3.79 9.40
CA LEU A 283 25.99 -3.92 10.63
C LEU A 283 26.61 -3.13 11.80
N GLY A 284 27.70 -2.39 11.57
CA GLY A 284 28.40 -1.65 12.62
C GLY A 284 28.82 -2.55 13.79
N ASP A 285 28.62 -2.06 15.01
CA ASP A 285 28.93 -2.77 16.26
C ASP A 285 27.76 -3.58 16.81
N PHE A 286 26.73 -3.87 16.02
CA PHE A 286 25.70 -4.82 16.46
C PHE A 286 26.29 -6.20 16.66
N ASP A 287 25.95 -6.85 17.78
CA ASP A 287 26.41 -8.21 18.10
C ASP A 287 25.51 -9.31 17.49
N GLN A 288 24.45 -8.90 16.81
CA GLN A 288 23.49 -9.75 16.10
C GLN A 288 22.73 -8.93 15.06
N ILE A 289 22.12 -9.58 14.07
CA ILE A 289 21.24 -8.89 13.10
C ILE A 289 20.02 -8.31 13.83
N PRO A 290 19.63 -7.06 13.58
CA PRO A 290 18.51 -6.40 14.26
C PRO A 290 17.13 -6.87 13.73
N GLY A 291 16.96 -8.18 13.53
CA GLY A 291 15.76 -8.77 12.95
C GLY A 291 14.53 -8.64 13.83
N LEU A 292 14.66 -8.85 15.15
CA LEU A 292 13.55 -8.63 16.08
C LEU A 292 13.06 -7.19 16.05
N ALA A 293 13.98 -6.22 15.97
CA ALA A 293 13.62 -4.80 15.81
C ALA A 293 12.83 -4.57 14.51
N SER A 294 13.29 -5.15 13.40
CA SER A 294 12.60 -5.05 12.10
C SER A 294 11.19 -5.66 12.14
N GLN A 295 11.04 -6.85 12.73
CA GLN A 295 9.74 -7.51 12.91
C GLN A 295 8.74 -6.62 13.66
N ARG A 296 9.18 -6.01 14.74
CA ARG A 296 8.34 -5.16 15.59
C ARG A 296 8.01 -3.81 14.98
N LEU A 297 8.99 -3.15 14.38
CA LEU A 297 8.80 -1.86 13.70
C LEU A 297 7.85 -1.99 12.50
N MET A 298 7.92 -3.11 11.76
CA MET A 298 6.94 -3.41 10.71
C MET A 298 5.52 -3.53 11.26
N ALA A 299 5.32 -4.18 12.40
CA ALA A 299 3.99 -4.30 13.00
C ALA A 299 3.39 -2.93 13.39
N GLU A 300 4.23 -1.95 13.67
CA GLU A 300 3.83 -0.56 13.95
C GLU A 300 3.66 0.29 12.68
N GLY A 301 4.01 -0.25 11.51
CA GLY A 301 3.81 0.38 10.21
C GLY A 301 5.04 1.03 9.59
N TYR A 302 6.21 0.87 10.16
CA TYR A 302 7.42 1.28 9.47
C TYR A 302 7.69 0.33 8.29
N GLY A 303 7.99 0.90 7.12
CA GLY A 303 8.42 0.14 5.96
C GLY A 303 9.73 -0.58 6.22
N PHE A 304 9.85 -1.82 5.78
CA PHE A 304 11.09 -2.58 5.86
C PHE A 304 11.36 -3.34 4.57
N GLY A 305 12.61 -3.32 4.14
CA GLY A 305 13.18 -4.15 3.09
C GLY A 305 14.60 -4.55 3.48
N ALA A 306 14.92 -5.83 3.34
CA ALA A 306 16.25 -6.32 3.63
C ALA A 306 17.24 -5.93 2.52
N GLU A 307 18.54 -6.07 2.79
CA GLU A 307 19.61 -5.98 1.79
C GLU A 307 19.69 -4.62 1.07
N GLY A 308 19.19 -3.56 1.70
CA GLY A 308 19.11 -2.24 1.12
C GLY A 308 17.93 -2.03 0.16
N ASP A 309 16.96 -2.95 0.11
CA ASP A 309 15.80 -2.89 -0.79
C ASP A 309 14.77 -1.83 -0.35
N TRP A 310 15.07 -0.60 -0.69
CA TRP A 310 14.23 0.54 -0.43
C TRP A 310 12.87 0.48 -1.16
N LYS A 311 12.79 -0.20 -2.32
CA LYS A 311 11.55 -0.36 -3.08
C LYS A 311 10.55 -1.22 -2.31
N THR A 312 11.01 -2.35 -1.79
CA THR A 312 10.16 -3.21 -0.95
C THR A 312 9.84 -2.55 0.38
N ALA A 313 10.77 -1.80 1.00
CA ALA A 313 10.49 -1.03 2.20
C ALA A 313 9.35 -0.02 1.99
N ALA A 314 9.40 0.76 0.91
CA ALA A 314 8.34 1.71 0.57
C ALA A 314 7.02 1.00 0.22
N LEU A 315 7.09 -0.10 -0.53
CA LEU A 315 5.90 -0.88 -0.90
C LEU A 315 5.24 -1.53 0.32
N TYR A 316 6.02 -2.03 1.29
CA TYR A 316 5.46 -2.54 2.54
C TYR A 316 4.75 -1.43 3.32
N ARG A 317 5.35 -0.24 3.44
CA ARG A 317 4.67 0.91 4.07
C ARG A 317 3.36 1.24 3.37
N THR A 318 3.34 1.28 2.05
CA THR A 318 2.14 1.49 1.23
C THR A 318 1.08 0.42 1.53
N THR A 319 1.47 -0.85 1.56
CA THR A 319 0.60 -1.99 1.91
C THR A 319 0.02 -1.84 3.32
N TRP A 320 0.85 -1.49 4.29
CA TRP A 320 0.42 -1.31 5.67
C TRP A 320 -0.59 -0.17 5.81
N VAL A 321 -0.36 0.98 5.15
CA VAL A 321 -1.31 2.11 5.16
C VAL A 321 -2.65 1.69 4.56
N MET A 322 -2.65 1.04 3.38
CA MET A 322 -3.89 0.54 2.77
C MET A 322 -4.64 -0.45 3.68
N SER A 323 -3.90 -1.32 4.38
CA SER A 323 -4.46 -2.38 5.25
C SER A 323 -4.82 -1.89 6.64
N GLN A 324 -4.56 -0.63 7.00
CA GLN A 324 -4.74 -0.14 8.36
C GLN A 324 -6.19 -0.34 8.86
N GLY A 325 -6.31 -0.93 10.06
CA GLY A 325 -7.61 -1.26 10.66
C GLY A 325 -8.28 -2.50 10.06
N MET A 326 -7.67 -3.19 9.11
CA MET A 326 -8.13 -4.47 8.61
C MET A 326 -7.58 -5.63 9.47
N PRO A 327 -8.28 -6.77 9.58
CA PRO A 327 -8.02 -7.73 10.66
C PRO A 327 -6.94 -8.77 10.39
N LYS A 328 -6.51 -8.97 9.12
CA LYS A 328 -5.72 -10.14 8.78
C LYS A 328 -4.21 -9.90 8.72
N GLY A 329 -3.77 -8.68 8.37
CA GLY A 329 -2.39 -8.24 8.42
C GLY A 329 -1.60 -8.38 7.12
N CYS A 330 -0.39 -7.80 7.15
CA CYS A 330 0.56 -7.77 6.04
C CYS A 330 1.99 -8.03 6.53
N SER A 331 2.89 -8.39 5.61
CA SER A 331 4.30 -8.66 5.91
C SER A 331 5.20 -8.38 4.71
N PHE A 332 6.46 -8.05 5.00
CA PHE A 332 7.58 -8.33 4.12
C PHE A 332 7.82 -9.84 4.10
N LEU A 333 8.07 -10.44 2.95
CA LEU A 333 8.39 -11.86 2.77
C LEU A 333 9.42 -12.04 1.64
N GLU A 334 10.10 -13.18 1.64
CA GLU A 334 11.04 -13.60 0.62
C GLU A 334 10.72 -15.00 0.12
N ASP A 335 10.73 -15.20 -1.21
CA ASP A 335 10.70 -16.52 -1.84
C ASP A 335 11.97 -17.32 -1.48
N TYR A 336 11.85 -18.27 -0.57
CA TYR A 336 13.03 -18.94 0.01
C TYR A 336 13.35 -20.28 -0.64
N THR A 337 12.36 -21.18 -0.72
CA THR A 337 12.56 -22.49 -1.35
C THR A 337 11.26 -23.07 -1.89
N LEU A 338 11.42 -23.89 -2.94
CA LEU A 338 10.31 -24.55 -3.61
C LEU A 338 10.04 -25.93 -3.00
N ASN A 339 8.77 -26.23 -2.80
CA ASN A 339 8.30 -27.56 -2.42
C ASN A 339 7.53 -28.18 -3.59
N PHE A 340 8.08 -29.22 -4.19
CA PHE A 340 7.45 -29.95 -5.29
C PHE A 340 6.78 -31.26 -4.84
N ASP A 341 6.71 -31.48 -3.53
CA ASP A 341 6.16 -32.72 -2.96
C ASP A 341 4.65 -32.64 -2.85
N GLY A 342 3.97 -33.61 -3.47
CA GLY A 342 2.62 -33.99 -3.22
C GLY A 342 1.55 -33.20 -3.98
N GLU A 343 0.36 -33.22 -3.43
CA GLU A 343 -0.86 -32.66 -4.05
C GLU A 343 -0.84 -31.12 -4.20
N LYS A 344 0.06 -30.44 -3.46
CA LYS A 344 0.16 -28.99 -3.44
C LYS A 344 1.63 -28.54 -3.49
N SER A 345 2.12 -28.32 -4.71
CA SER A 345 3.41 -27.66 -4.91
C SER A 345 3.31 -26.19 -4.44
N ALA A 346 4.28 -25.72 -3.66
CA ALA A 346 4.22 -24.43 -2.96
C ALA A 346 5.60 -23.77 -2.81
N ILE A 347 5.65 -22.53 -2.39
CA ILE A 347 6.85 -21.78 -2.06
C ILE A 347 6.87 -21.52 -0.56
N LEU A 348 7.97 -21.90 0.11
CA LEU A 348 8.23 -21.48 1.48
C LEU A 348 8.67 -20.03 1.46
N GLN A 349 7.98 -19.20 2.20
CA GLN A 349 8.23 -17.80 2.41
C GLN A 349 8.85 -17.58 3.77
N ALA A 350 9.95 -16.86 3.80
CA ALA A 350 10.61 -16.49 5.05
C ALA A 350 11.45 -15.21 4.79
N HIS A 351 12.32 -14.90 5.65
CA HIS A 351 13.58 -14.18 5.52
C HIS A 351 14.49 -14.70 6.63
N MET A 352 15.69 -14.17 6.77
CA MET A 352 16.54 -14.61 7.87
C MET A 352 15.82 -14.51 9.21
N LEU A 353 15.15 -13.38 9.49
CA LEU A 353 14.35 -13.13 10.69
C LEU A 353 13.11 -12.28 10.41
N GLU A 354 13.14 -11.40 9.42
CA GLU A 354 12.36 -10.17 9.32
C GLU A 354 10.98 -10.36 8.67
N VAL A 355 10.19 -11.27 9.22
CA VAL A 355 8.77 -11.44 8.84
C VAL A 355 7.89 -10.81 9.91
N CYS A 356 6.92 -10.01 9.47
CA CYS A 356 6.05 -9.22 10.35
C CYS A 356 5.09 -10.11 11.15
N PRO A 357 4.99 -9.96 12.48
CA PRO A 357 4.11 -10.77 13.33
C PRO A 357 2.61 -10.52 13.10
N LEU A 358 2.20 -9.50 12.34
CA LEU A 358 0.79 -9.27 11.98
C LEU A 358 0.16 -10.42 11.20
N ILE A 359 0.97 -11.23 10.50
CA ILE A 359 0.46 -12.40 9.76
C ILE A 359 0.46 -13.68 10.58
N ALA A 360 0.93 -13.67 11.81
CA ALA A 360 1.04 -14.87 12.65
C ALA A 360 -0.32 -15.53 12.89
N GLU A 361 -0.40 -16.87 12.73
CA GLU A 361 -1.60 -17.66 13.04
C GLU A 361 -1.85 -17.72 14.55
N GLN A 362 -0.77 -17.82 15.33
CA GLN A 362 -0.81 -17.90 16.78
C GLN A 362 0.08 -16.82 17.38
N LYS A 363 -0.01 -16.62 18.70
CA LYS A 363 0.87 -15.73 19.42
C LYS A 363 2.33 -16.07 19.10
N PRO A 364 3.13 -15.11 18.58
CA PRO A 364 4.53 -15.37 18.25
C PRO A 364 5.34 -15.76 19.48
N LYS A 365 6.38 -16.58 19.28
CA LYS A 365 7.33 -16.96 20.33
C LYS A 365 8.60 -16.15 20.18
N LEU A 366 9.05 -15.54 21.26
CA LEU A 366 10.37 -14.95 21.36
C LEU A 366 11.37 -16.06 21.67
N GLU A 367 12.29 -16.27 20.75
CA GLU A 367 13.32 -17.30 20.86
C GLU A 367 14.70 -16.74 20.54
N VAL A 368 15.76 -17.41 20.99
CA VAL A 368 17.16 -17.08 20.70
C VAL A 368 17.83 -18.28 20.10
N HIS A 369 18.34 -18.14 18.89
CA HIS A 369 18.99 -19.23 18.14
C HIS A 369 20.15 -18.70 17.31
N ARG A 370 21.14 -19.53 17.09
CA ARG A 370 22.29 -19.21 16.25
C ARG A 370 21.86 -18.85 14.82
N LEU A 371 22.46 -17.80 14.30
CA LEU A 371 22.40 -17.39 12.90
C LEU A 371 23.84 -17.18 12.42
N SER A 372 24.20 -17.79 11.28
CA SER A 372 25.58 -17.74 10.75
C SER A 372 25.74 -16.83 9.52
N ILE A 373 24.73 -15.99 9.22
CA ILE A 373 24.71 -15.05 8.09
C ILE A 373 24.84 -13.62 8.63
N GLY A 374 25.69 -12.84 8.00
CA GLY A 374 26.06 -11.50 8.45
C GLY A 374 26.95 -11.56 9.68
N ILE A 375 26.38 -11.77 10.85
CA ILE A 375 27.09 -11.96 12.12
C ILE A 375 26.81 -13.38 12.62
N ASP A 376 27.85 -14.20 12.79
CA ASP A 376 27.69 -15.54 13.40
C ASP A 376 27.48 -15.39 14.90
N SER A 377 26.22 -15.39 15.31
CA SER A 377 25.82 -15.14 16.70
C SER A 377 24.49 -15.79 17.04
N GLU A 378 24.28 -16.02 18.32
CA GLU A 378 22.94 -16.23 18.86
C GLU A 378 22.12 -14.97 18.68
N THR A 379 20.90 -15.10 18.14
CA THR A 379 20.10 -13.96 17.68
C THR A 379 18.65 -14.08 18.14
N ALA A 380 18.15 -13.06 18.81
CA ALA A 380 16.77 -12.98 19.26
C ALA A 380 15.81 -12.70 18.07
N ARG A 381 14.69 -13.41 18.04
CA ARG A 381 13.70 -13.34 16.97
C ARG A 381 12.31 -13.77 17.41
N LEU A 382 11.29 -13.37 16.64
CA LEU A 382 9.95 -13.93 16.76
C LEU A 382 9.81 -15.11 15.79
N VAL A 383 9.37 -16.25 16.32
CA VAL A 383 9.12 -17.48 15.56
C VAL A 383 7.63 -17.76 15.53
N PHE A 384 7.09 -17.96 14.36
CA PHE A 384 5.67 -18.28 14.12
C PHE A 384 5.45 -18.82 12.70
N THR A 385 4.28 -19.39 12.46
CA THR A 385 3.77 -19.66 11.11
C THR A 385 2.65 -18.70 10.78
N SER A 386 2.49 -18.38 9.49
CA SER A 386 1.43 -17.49 9.03
C SER A 386 0.04 -18.14 9.10
N LYS A 387 -0.99 -17.30 9.13
CA LYS A 387 -2.38 -17.70 8.89
C LYS A 387 -2.52 -18.39 7.55
N GLN A 388 -3.60 -19.18 7.39
CA GLN A 388 -4.01 -19.74 6.11
C GLN A 388 -5.03 -18.83 5.44
N GLY A 389 -5.12 -18.91 4.10
CA GLY A 389 -6.12 -18.19 3.31
C GLY A 389 -5.55 -17.47 2.12
N GLU A 390 -6.43 -16.86 1.35
CA GLU A 390 -6.08 -16.06 0.19
C GLU A 390 -5.37 -14.77 0.59
N GLY A 391 -4.43 -14.36 -0.25
CA GLY A 391 -3.70 -13.11 -0.12
C GLY A 391 -3.13 -12.63 -1.44
N VAL A 392 -2.46 -11.51 -1.39
CA VAL A 392 -1.80 -10.91 -2.56
C VAL A 392 -0.35 -10.57 -2.21
N ALA A 393 0.57 -11.06 -3.03
CA ALA A 393 1.97 -10.68 -3.02
C ALA A 393 2.24 -9.64 -4.10
N ALA A 394 2.96 -8.58 -3.77
CA ALA A 394 3.30 -7.51 -4.69
C ALA A 394 4.78 -7.15 -4.62
N THR A 395 5.36 -6.75 -5.76
CA THR A 395 6.70 -6.16 -5.82
C THR A 395 6.76 -5.05 -6.87
N ILE A 396 7.63 -4.05 -6.65
CA ILE A 396 7.93 -3.01 -7.63
C ILE A 396 9.35 -3.24 -8.15
N VAL A 397 9.47 -3.34 -9.46
CA VAL A 397 10.75 -3.48 -10.15
C VAL A 397 11.06 -2.26 -11.00
N ASP A 398 12.33 -1.88 -11.02
CA ASP A 398 12.87 -0.87 -11.91
C ASP A 398 13.39 -1.55 -13.19
N LEU A 399 12.78 -1.23 -14.32
CA LEU A 399 13.17 -1.75 -15.65
C LEU A 399 14.10 -0.77 -16.41
N GLY A 400 14.63 0.25 -15.73
CA GLY A 400 15.51 1.27 -16.30
C GLY A 400 14.77 2.37 -17.06
N ASN A 401 13.65 2.08 -17.68
CA ASN A 401 12.82 3.07 -18.39
C ASN A 401 11.45 3.32 -17.76
N ARG A 402 11.07 2.51 -16.77
CA ARG A 402 9.80 2.59 -16.03
C ARG A 402 9.82 1.70 -14.79
N PHE A 403 8.92 1.95 -13.89
CA PHE A 403 8.59 1.02 -12.82
C PHE A 403 7.46 0.08 -13.25
N ARG A 404 7.57 -1.19 -12.84
CA ARG A 404 6.52 -2.18 -12.99
C ARG A 404 6.11 -2.70 -11.63
N LEU A 405 4.82 -2.63 -11.34
CA LEU A 405 4.18 -3.31 -10.22
C LEU A 405 3.76 -4.70 -10.68
N ILE A 406 4.25 -5.73 -10.02
CA ILE A 406 3.88 -7.13 -10.26
C ILE A 406 3.04 -7.58 -9.07
N VAL A 407 1.85 -8.10 -9.34
CA VAL A 407 0.89 -8.55 -8.33
C VAL A 407 0.50 -9.98 -8.59
N ASN A 408 0.71 -10.87 -7.61
CA ASN A 408 0.29 -12.27 -7.70
C ASN A 408 -0.71 -12.61 -6.60
N LYS A 409 -1.84 -13.17 -6.97
CA LYS A 409 -2.76 -13.80 -6.02
C LYS A 409 -2.13 -15.10 -5.52
N VAL A 410 -2.20 -15.33 -4.21
CA VAL A 410 -1.62 -16.52 -3.58
C VAL A 410 -2.59 -17.15 -2.58
N GLU A 411 -2.47 -18.45 -2.37
CA GLU A 411 -3.17 -19.18 -1.30
C GLU A 411 -2.15 -19.63 -0.25
N CYS A 412 -2.18 -19.01 0.93
CA CYS A 412 -1.39 -19.48 2.07
C CYS A 412 -1.99 -20.76 2.63
N ILE A 413 -1.18 -21.80 2.72
CA ILE A 413 -1.56 -23.11 3.20
C ILE A 413 -0.81 -23.45 4.49
N LYS A 414 -1.26 -24.50 5.19
CA LYS A 414 -0.62 -24.94 6.42
C LYS A 414 0.80 -25.45 6.17
N SER A 415 1.77 -24.83 6.82
CA SER A 415 3.16 -25.30 6.83
C SER A 415 3.33 -26.54 7.72
N LYS A 416 4.25 -27.44 7.35
CA LYS A 416 4.76 -28.46 8.27
C LYS A 416 5.70 -27.82 9.28
N PRO A 417 5.86 -28.39 10.49
CA PRO A 417 6.84 -27.90 11.47
C PRO A 417 8.27 -27.91 10.91
N LEU A 418 9.02 -26.85 11.21
CA LEU A 418 10.41 -26.65 10.80
C LEU A 418 11.35 -26.66 12.03
N PRO A 419 11.51 -27.82 12.75
CA PRO A 419 12.16 -27.84 14.06
C PRO A 419 13.65 -27.47 14.04
N LYS A 420 14.27 -27.44 12.87
CA LYS A 420 15.69 -27.05 12.69
C LYS A 420 15.84 -25.69 11.97
N LEU A 421 14.73 -25.04 11.65
CA LEU A 421 14.71 -23.70 11.04
C LEU A 421 13.77 -22.83 11.87
N PRO A 422 14.22 -22.32 13.01
CA PRO A 422 13.40 -21.52 13.92
C PRO A 422 13.29 -20.07 13.41
N VAL A 423 12.52 -19.87 12.35
CA VAL A 423 12.23 -18.57 11.75
C VAL A 423 10.72 -18.42 11.55
N ALA A 424 10.27 -17.19 11.47
CA ALA A 424 8.92 -16.87 11.04
C ALA A 424 8.75 -17.21 9.55
N SER A 425 7.64 -17.86 9.17
CA SER A 425 7.45 -18.34 7.81
C SER A 425 6.00 -18.41 7.39
N ALA A 426 5.77 -18.36 6.07
CA ALA A 426 4.52 -18.71 5.40
C ALA A 426 4.79 -19.77 4.34
N LEU A 427 3.75 -20.51 3.96
CA LEU A 427 3.81 -21.44 2.84
C LEU A 427 2.65 -21.11 1.92
N TRP A 428 2.92 -20.76 0.66
CA TRP A 428 1.87 -20.41 -0.27
C TRP A 428 1.97 -21.07 -1.63
N ILE A 429 0.80 -21.19 -2.27
CA ILE A 429 0.69 -21.58 -3.67
C ILE A 429 0.44 -20.30 -4.47
N PRO A 430 1.34 -19.88 -5.37
CA PRO A 430 1.05 -18.77 -6.27
C PRO A 430 0.02 -19.20 -7.32
N MET A 431 -0.88 -18.31 -7.70
CA MET A 431 -1.84 -18.57 -8.79
C MET A 431 -1.14 -18.52 -10.16
N PRO A 432 -1.61 -19.28 -11.15
CA PRO A 432 -2.67 -20.31 -11.09
C PRO A 432 -2.23 -21.61 -10.39
N ASN A 433 -0.97 -21.86 -10.29
CA ASN A 433 -0.26 -22.95 -9.61
C ASN A 433 1.23 -22.59 -9.50
N LEU A 434 2.02 -23.40 -8.79
CA LEU A 434 3.44 -23.12 -8.60
C LEU A 434 4.19 -22.87 -9.90
N GLU A 435 4.03 -23.76 -10.88
CA GLU A 435 4.78 -23.68 -12.13
C GLU A 435 4.39 -22.45 -12.96
N GLY A 436 3.11 -22.19 -13.10
CA GLY A 436 2.57 -21.05 -13.86
C GLY A 436 2.86 -19.71 -13.15
N GLY A 437 2.59 -19.62 -11.86
CA GLY A 437 2.78 -18.42 -11.07
C GLY A 437 4.26 -18.03 -10.98
N ALA A 438 5.14 -18.96 -10.63
CA ALA A 438 6.57 -18.72 -10.56
C ALA A 438 7.17 -18.36 -11.93
N ALA A 439 6.73 -19.05 -13.00
CA ALA A 439 7.20 -18.70 -14.35
C ALA A 439 6.75 -17.31 -14.79
N ALA A 440 5.50 -16.91 -14.52
CA ALA A 440 4.99 -15.58 -14.81
C ALA A 440 5.73 -14.50 -14.01
N TRP A 441 5.95 -14.74 -12.70
CA TRP A 441 6.71 -13.85 -11.81
C TRP A 441 8.12 -13.59 -12.34
N ILE A 442 8.86 -14.64 -12.69
CA ILE A 442 10.21 -14.53 -13.27
C ILE A 442 10.18 -13.78 -14.62
N LEU A 443 9.22 -14.08 -15.48
CA LEU A 443 9.10 -13.43 -16.80
C LEU A 443 8.78 -11.94 -16.68
N ALA A 444 8.03 -11.55 -15.65
CA ALA A 444 7.75 -10.14 -15.35
C ALA A 444 8.94 -9.38 -14.76
N GLY A 445 10.01 -10.08 -14.35
CA GLY A 445 11.16 -9.52 -13.66
C GLY A 445 10.99 -9.46 -12.15
N GLY A 446 10.06 -10.26 -11.60
CA GLY A 446 9.76 -10.27 -10.16
C GLY A 446 10.97 -10.62 -9.31
N THR A 447 11.06 -9.97 -8.15
CA THR A 447 12.15 -10.12 -7.19
C THR A 447 11.86 -11.24 -6.20
N HIS A 448 12.88 -11.62 -5.39
CA HIS A 448 12.66 -12.53 -4.26
C HIS A 448 11.99 -11.85 -3.07
N HIS A 449 12.07 -10.52 -2.95
CA HIS A 449 11.35 -9.75 -1.93
C HIS A 449 9.94 -9.37 -2.36
N THR A 450 9.00 -9.51 -1.45
CA THR A 450 7.60 -9.15 -1.66
C THR A 450 7.02 -8.38 -0.48
N SER A 451 6.06 -7.51 -0.77
CA SER A 451 5.10 -7.03 0.21
C SER A 451 3.81 -7.84 0.06
N PHE A 452 3.39 -8.48 1.13
CA PHE A 452 2.27 -9.40 1.17
C PHE A 452 1.14 -8.87 2.06
N SER A 453 -0.11 -9.11 1.67
CA SER A 453 -1.30 -8.81 2.48
C SER A 453 -2.39 -9.85 2.31
N TYR A 454 -3.02 -10.24 3.44
CA TYR A 454 -4.25 -11.02 3.45
C TYR A 454 -5.52 -10.19 3.24
N ASP A 455 -5.44 -8.87 3.41
CA ASP A 455 -6.59 -7.98 3.42
C ASP A 455 -6.82 -7.29 2.07
N LEU A 456 -5.75 -7.03 1.32
CA LEU A 456 -5.83 -6.33 0.05
C LEU A 456 -6.19 -7.31 -1.07
N THR A 457 -6.87 -6.76 -2.08
CA THR A 457 -7.16 -7.45 -3.35
C THR A 457 -6.40 -6.79 -4.50
N VAL A 458 -6.44 -7.39 -5.67
CA VAL A 458 -5.86 -6.82 -6.90
C VAL A 458 -6.38 -5.40 -7.16
N GLU A 459 -7.66 -5.12 -6.87
CA GLU A 459 -8.29 -3.80 -7.07
C GLU A 459 -7.52 -2.65 -6.38
N TYR A 460 -6.97 -2.87 -5.18
CA TYR A 460 -6.17 -1.84 -4.50
C TYR A 460 -4.90 -1.51 -5.26
N TRP A 461 -4.27 -2.51 -5.84
CA TRP A 461 -3.06 -2.34 -6.61
C TRP A 461 -3.29 -1.73 -7.99
N GLU A 462 -4.43 -2.06 -8.62
CA GLU A 462 -4.89 -1.39 -9.84
C GLU A 462 -5.08 0.10 -9.61
N ASP A 463 -5.79 0.46 -8.53
CA ASP A 463 -5.98 1.86 -8.16
C ASP A 463 -4.64 2.58 -7.85
N PHE A 464 -3.71 1.89 -7.18
CA PHE A 464 -2.38 2.44 -6.88
C PHE A 464 -1.57 2.67 -8.16
N ALA A 465 -1.50 1.68 -9.03
CA ALA A 465 -0.79 1.80 -10.31
C ALA A 465 -1.38 2.90 -11.21
N GLU A 466 -2.71 3.03 -11.22
CA GLU A 466 -3.41 4.12 -11.95
C GLU A 466 -3.05 5.49 -11.37
N MET A 467 -3.03 5.65 -10.04
CA MET A 467 -2.63 6.91 -9.38
C MET A 467 -1.17 7.27 -9.67
N ALA A 468 -0.28 6.28 -9.64
CA ALA A 468 1.14 6.45 -9.90
C ALA A 468 1.48 6.57 -11.39
N GLY A 469 0.59 6.15 -12.29
CA GLY A 469 0.85 6.11 -13.72
C GLY A 469 1.95 5.12 -14.12
N ILE A 470 2.09 4.01 -13.37
CA ILE A 470 3.10 2.97 -13.61
C ILE A 470 2.51 1.74 -14.27
N GLU A 471 3.37 0.91 -14.87
CA GLU A 471 2.97 -0.38 -15.41
C GLU A 471 2.55 -1.32 -14.28
N MET A 472 1.45 -2.05 -14.48
CA MET A 472 1.06 -3.14 -13.60
C MET A 472 0.81 -4.40 -14.42
N VAL A 473 1.20 -5.54 -13.87
CA VAL A 473 0.86 -6.88 -14.38
C VAL A 473 0.29 -7.73 -13.25
N VAL A 474 -0.73 -8.50 -13.56
CA VAL A 474 -1.43 -9.36 -12.60
C VAL A 474 -1.22 -10.82 -12.95
N ILE A 475 -0.91 -11.62 -11.93
CA ILE A 475 -0.81 -13.07 -12.01
C ILE A 475 -1.92 -13.64 -11.13
N ASP A 476 -2.86 -14.34 -11.75
CA ASP A 476 -4.05 -14.89 -11.11
C ASP A 476 -4.40 -16.28 -11.63
N GLU A 477 -5.57 -16.80 -11.27
CA GLU A 477 -6.09 -18.10 -11.67
C GLU A 477 -6.30 -18.25 -13.19
N ASN A 478 -6.40 -17.14 -13.93
CA ASN A 478 -6.61 -17.14 -15.38
C ASN A 478 -5.31 -16.96 -16.18
N THR A 479 -4.19 -16.73 -15.51
CA THR A 479 -2.91 -16.44 -16.16
C THR A 479 -2.39 -17.63 -16.92
N THR A 480 -2.18 -17.45 -18.22
CA THR A 480 -1.46 -18.40 -19.08
C THR A 480 -0.14 -17.79 -19.55
N ILE A 481 0.92 -18.56 -19.56
CA ILE A 481 2.27 -18.06 -19.93
C ILE A 481 2.30 -17.48 -21.36
N SER A 482 1.53 -18.04 -22.28
CA SER A 482 1.47 -17.54 -23.66
C SER A 482 0.89 -16.15 -23.76
N GLU A 483 -0.26 -15.90 -23.11
CA GLU A 483 -0.91 -14.58 -23.11
C GLU A 483 -0.12 -13.57 -22.27
N PHE A 484 0.39 -13.99 -21.13
CA PHE A 484 1.23 -13.15 -20.28
C PHE A 484 2.48 -12.63 -21.00
N LYS A 485 3.16 -13.49 -21.79
CA LYS A 485 4.27 -13.04 -22.65
C LYS A 485 3.85 -12.03 -23.72
N LYS A 486 2.63 -12.13 -24.25
CA LYS A 486 2.11 -11.13 -25.20
C LYS A 486 1.85 -9.80 -24.50
N GLU A 487 1.23 -9.86 -23.32
CA GLU A 487 0.99 -8.68 -22.48
C GLU A 487 2.30 -7.93 -22.18
N LEU A 488 3.33 -8.64 -21.68
CA LEU A 488 4.63 -8.05 -21.40
C LEU A 488 5.26 -7.35 -22.62
N ARG A 489 5.15 -7.97 -23.83
CA ARG A 489 5.64 -7.37 -25.06
C ARG A 489 4.82 -6.16 -25.50
N MET A 490 3.51 -6.18 -25.31
CA MET A 490 2.64 -5.03 -25.61
C MET A 490 2.92 -3.87 -24.67
N ASN A 491 3.12 -4.14 -23.37
CA ASN A 491 3.49 -3.16 -22.40
C ASN A 491 4.83 -2.50 -22.73
N GLU A 492 5.83 -3.27 -23.18
CA GLU A 492 7.12 -2.74 -23.64
C GLU A 492 6.92 -1.67 -24.74
N VAL A 493 6.11 -1.99 -25.74
CA VAL A 493 5.80 -1.04 -26.83
C VAL A 493 5.02 0.16 -26.32
N TYR A 494 3.98 -0.06 -25.48
CA TYR A 494 3.15 1.00 -24.93
C TYR A 494 3.96 2.03 -24.15
N TYR A 495 4.81 1.58 -23.22
CA TYR A 495 5.59 2.48 -22.37
C TYR A 495 6.75 3.15 -23.11
N MET A 496 7.31 2.53 -24.17
CA MET A 496 8.24 3.21 -25.07
C MET A 496 7.57 4.34 -25.85
N LEU A 497 6.40 4.11 -26.40
CA LEU A 497 5.65 5.11 -27.19
C LEU A 497 5.09 6.22 -26.32
N ASN A 498 4.64 5.93 -25.11
CA ASN A 498 4.02 6.92 -24.23
C ASN A 498 5.00 8.03 -23.83
N LYS A 499 6.30 7.73 -23.68
CA LYS A 499 7.34 8.74 -23.46
C LYS A 499 7.58 9.66 -24.67
N ALA A 500 7.20 9.22 -25.86
CA ALA A 500 7.37 10.00 -27.09
C ALA A 500 6.14 10.83 -27.47
N LEU A 501 5.02 10.65 -26.77
CA LEU A 501 3.74 11.30 -27.05
C LEU A 501 3.32 12.33 -25.97
N CYS A 502 4.17 12.53 -24.95
CA CYS A 502 3.96 13.50 -23.86
C CYS A 502 4.78 14.76 -24.07
#